data_cdd4d47cc8fe2a941b935aa2783511bc
#
_entry.id   cdd4d47cc8fe2a941b935aa2783511bc
#
_cell.length_a   1.000
_cell.length_b   1.000
_cell.length_c   1.000
_cell.angle_alpha   90.00
_cell.angle_beta   90.00
_cell.angle_gamma   90.00
#
_symmetry.space_group_name_H-M   'P 1'
#
loop_
_entity.id
_entity.type
_entity.pdbx_description
1 polymer ?
#
loop_
_entity_poly.entity_id
_entity_poly.type
_entity_poly.pdbx_seq_one_letter_code
_entity_poly.pdbx_strand_id
1 'polypeptide(L)'
;MQYFSFIGTGGPNGYDEINYFFDNDLSSQIKSQFIQEAIIKKHADIEHIFIFATETAREKYGNFLQERLSPYNKPLDFIAISENDTFEVYVSKLLKTMKESEKIIIDITHSFRSIPMKLLFALRYIELT
;
A
#
# COMPACT_ATOMS: atom_id res chain seq x y z
N MET A 1 -5.18 7.09 -11.47
CA MET A 1 -4.36 7.23 -10.24
C MET A 1 -3.87 5.86 -9.80
N GLN A 2 -2.60 5.76 -9.48
CA GLN A 2 -2.02 4.54 -8.91
C GLN A 2 -1.99 4.62 -7.38
N TYR A 3 -2.24 3.49 -6.73
CA TYR A 3 -2.22 3.38 -5.28
C TYR A 3 -1.18 2.36 -4.85
N PHE A 4 -0.21 2.79 -4.05
CA PHE A 4 0.84 1.94 -3.47
C PHE A 4 0.64 1.83 -1.98
N SER A 5 0.62 0.61 -1.46
CA SER A 5 0.48 0.36 -0.04
C SER A 5 1.37 -0.79 0.41
N PHE A 6 1.35 -1.07 1.70
CA PHE A 6 2.14 -2.14 2.32
C PHE A 6 1.22 -2.99 3.18
N ILE A 7 1.46 -4.30 3.22
CA ILE A 7 0.91 -5.15 4.26
C ILE A 7 2.06 -5.75 5.06
N GLY A 8 1.88 -5.80 6.38
CA GLY A 8 2.78 -6.49 7.29
C GLY A 8 2.14 -7.78 7.80
N THR A 9 2.74 -8.35 8.82
CA THR A 9 2.21 -9.56 9.46
C THR A 9 1.13 -9.26 10.51
N GLY A 10 0.81 -8.00 10.74
CA GLY A 10 -0.08 -7.58 11.82
C GLY A 10 0.61 -7.68 13.19
N GLY A 11 -0.14 -7.47 14.26
CA GLY A 11 0.32 -7.74 15.61
C GLY A 11 0.13 -9.21 15.99
N PRO A 12 0.33 -9.59 17.27
CA PRO A 12 0.11 -10.96 17.75
C PRO A 12 -1.29 -11.50 17.46
N ASN A 13 -2.29 -10.63 17.41
CA ASN A 13 -3.69 -10.95 17.12
C ASN A 13 -4.10 -10.66 15.66
N GLY A 14 -3.15 -10.30 14.79
CA GLY A 14 -3.42 -9.96 13.40
C GLY A 14 -3.97 -8.54 13.23
N TYR A 15 -4.67 -8.31 12.13
CA TYR A 15 -5.33 -7.03 11.86
C TYR A 15 -6.74 -7.02 12.44
N ASP A 16 -7.07 -5.95 13.14
CA ASP A 16 -8.40 -5.74 13.71
C ASP A 16 -9.26 -4.87 12.78
N GLU A 17 -10.57 -5.10 12.82
CA GLU A 17 -11.52 -4.23 12.14
C GLU A 17 -11.65 -2.94 12.93
N ILE A 18 -11.37 -1.80 12.29
CA ILE A 18 -11.45 -0.48 12.91
C ILE A 18 -12.19 0.50 12.00
N ASN A 19 -12.54 1.64 12.56
CA ASN A 19 -13.18 2.72 11.82
C ASN A 19 -12.12 3.73 11.36
N TYR A 20 -12.09 3.99 10.06
CA TYR A 20 -11.20 4.99 9.46
C TYR A 20 -11.98 6.27 9.18
N PHE A 21 -11.42 7.40 9.57
CA PHE A 21 -11.98 8.73 9.34
C PHE A 21 -11.05 9.52 8.42
N PHE A 22 -11.64 10.27 7.50
CA PHE A 22 -10.90 11.09 6.55
C PHE A 22 -11.24 12.57 6.77
N ASP A 23 -10.24 13.44 6.63
CA ASP A 23 -10.39 14.90 6.71
C ASP A 23 -10.99 15.38 8.02
N ASN A 24 -10.78 14.67 9.13
CA ASN A 24 -11.38 14.93 10.44
C ASN A 24 -12.92 14.99 10.42
N ASP A 25 -13.55 14.41 9.40
CA ASP A 25 -14.99 14.34 9.26
C ASP A 25 -15.52 13.03 9.83
N LEU A 26 -16.24 13.09 10.94
CA LEU A 26 -16.80 11.92 11.58
C LEU A 26 -17.87 11.22 10.71
N SER A 27 -18.45 11.93 9.75
CA SER A 27 -19.43 11.35 8.83
C SER A 27 -18.78 10.50 7.73
N SER A 28 -17.45 10.63 7.54
CA SER A 28 -16.69 9.89 6.53
C SER A 28 -16.18 8.53 7.02
N GLN A 29 -16.71 8.04 8.14
CA GLN A 29 -16.29 6.78 8.75
C GLN A 29 -16.43 5.59 7.80
N ILE A 30 -15.34 4.84 7.64
CA ILE A 30 -15.29 3.58 6.90
C ILE A 30 -14.73 2.49 7.81
N LYS A 31 -15.52 1.43 8.02
CA LYS A 31 -15.12 0.31 8.86
C LYS A 31 -14.48 -0.79 8.02
N SER A 32 -13.25 -1.17 8.35
CA SER A 32 -12.54 -2.24 7.66
C SER A 32 -11.41 -2.80 8.52
N GLN A 33 -11.06 -4.06 8.27
CA GLN A 33 -9.85 -4.69 8.79
C GLN A 33 -8.60 -4.16 8.08
N PHE A 34 -8.73 -3.72 6.84
CA PHE A 34 -7.61 -3.23 6.03
C PHE A 34 -7.81 -1.76 5.65
N ILE A 35 -6.78 -0.94 5.93
CA ILE A 35 -6.79 0.47 5.52
C ILE A 35 -6.90 0.60 3.99
N GLN A 36 -6.39 -0.36 3.24
CA GLN A 36 -6.45 -0.38 1.79
C GLN A 36 -7.90 -0.29 1.29
N GLU A 37 -8.82 -1.01 1.91
CA GLU A 37 -10.25 -0.92 1.57
C GLU A 37 -10.81 0.47 1.83
N ALA A 38 -10.46 1.06 2.98
CA ALA A 38 -10.91 2.39 3.33
C ALA A 38 -10.44 3.45 2.31
N ILE A 39 -9.19 3.38 1.89
CA ILE A 39 -8.62 4.29 0.91
C ILE A 39 -9.26 4.12 -0.46
N ILE A 40 -9.51 2.88 -0.89
CA ILE A 40 -10.16 2.60 -2.18
C ILE A 40 -11.60 3.11 -2.19
N LYS A 41 -12.33 2.98 -1.09
CA LYS A 41 -13.67 3.55 -0.95
C LYS A 41 -13.66 5.08 -1.02
N LYS A 42 -12.65 5.71 -0.43
CA LYS A 42 -12.51 7.17 -0.42
C LYS A 42 -12.10 7.73 -1.78
N HIS A 43 -11.29 6.99 -2.53
CA HIS A 43 -10.71 7.44 -3.80
C HIS A 43 -11.13 6.52 -4.95
N ALA A 44 -12.30 6.79 -5.51
CA ALA A 44 -12.88 6.00 -6.60
C ALA A 44 -12.07 6.07 -7.91
N ASP A 45 -11.21 7.06 -8.06
CA ASP A 45 -10.35 7.28 -9.22
C ASP A 45 -9.06 6.45 -9.22
N ILE A 46 -8.85 5.61 -8.20
CA ILE A 46 -7.77 4.63 -8.20
C ILE A 46 -8.03 3.60 -9.31
N GLU A 47 -7.07 3.45 -10.22
CA GLU A 47 -7.16 2.54 -11.37
C GLU A 47 -6.36 1.26 -11.15
N HIS A 48 -5.27 1.31 -10.37
CA HIS A 48 -4.39 0.18 -10.14
C HIS A 48 -3.85 0.21 -8.72
N ILE A 49 -3.83 -0.95 -8.07
CA ILE A 49 -3.38 -1.13 -6.69
C ILE A 49 -2.08 -1.95 -6.69
N PHE A 50 -1.05 -1.44 -6.03
CA PHE A 50 0.22 -2.14 -5.84
C PHE A 50 0.47 -2.32 -4.35
N ILE A 51 0.64 -3.56 -3.92
CA ILE A 51 0.86 -3.90 -2.51
C ILE A 51 2.29 -4.44 -2.34
N PHE A 52 3.11 -3.67 -1.63
CA PHE A 52 4.42 -4.13 -1.22
C PHE A 52 4.28 -5.10 -0.05
N ALA A 53 4.83 -6.28 -0.18
CA ALA A 53 4.74 -7.30 0.85
C ALA A 53 6.00 -8.18 0.86
N THR A 54 6.45 -8.51 2.07
CA THR A 54 7.41 -9.61 2.24
C THR A 54 6.70 -10.92 1.96
N GLU A 55 7.46 -11.98 1.70
CA GLU A 55 6.90 -13.30 1.45
C GLU A 55 6.00 -13.74 2.61
N THR A 56 6.46 -13.55 3.86
CA THR A 56 5.70 -13.90 5.06
C THR A 56 4.38 -13.14 5.16
N ALA A 57 4.40 -11.84 4.91
CA ALA A 57 3.19 -11.01 4.97
C ALA A 57 2.20 -11.40 3.87
N ARG A 58 2.69 -11.68 2.67
CA ARG A 58 1.86 -12.12 1.55
C ARG A 58 1.20 -13.48 1.82
N GLU A 59 1.94 -14.43 2.37
CA GLU A 59 1.40 -15.73 2.74
C GLU A 59 0.31 -15.60 3.82
N LYS A 60 0.53 -14.73 4.81
CA LYS A 60 -0.40 -14.57 5.92
C LYS A 60 -1.67 -13.81 5.54
N TYR A 61 -1.55 -12.71 4.78
CA TYR A 61 -2.67 -11.79 4.53
C TYR A 61 -2.98 -11.54 3.06
N GLY A 62 -2.11 -11.96 2.13
CA GLY A 62 -2.30 -11.63 0.71
C GLY A 62 -3.64 -12.08 0.16
N ASN A 63 -4.05 -13.31 0.43
CA ASN A 63 -5.33 -13.84 -0.05
C ASN A 63 -6.53 -13.13 0.61
N PHE A 64 -6.45 -12.86 1.90
CA PHE A 64 -7.52 -12.13 2.62
C PHE A 64 -7.71 -10.74 2.05
N LEU A 65 -6.62 -10.02 1.80
CA LEU A 65 -6.68 -8.69 1.21
C LEU A 65 -7.23 -8.74 -0.20
N GLN A 66 -6.79 -9.69 -1.00
CA GLN A 66 -7.25 -9.85 -2.38
C GLN A 66 -8.76 -10.15 -2.44
N GLU A 67 -9.25 -11.04 -1.57
CA GLU A 67 -10.68 -11.32 -1.44
C GLU A 67 -11.46 -10.09 -1.00
N ARG A 68 -10.93 -9.34 -0.02
CA ARG A 68 -11.59 -8.15 0.51
C ARG A 68 -11.71 -7.04 -0.53
N LEU A 69 -10.73 -6.92 -1.41
CA LEU A 69 -10.70 -5.89 -2.45
C LEU A 69 -11.35 -6.31 -3.77
N SER A 70 -11.65 -7.59 -3.95
CA SER A 70 -12.22 -8.09 -5.20
C SER A 70 -13.52 -7.42 -5.64
N PRO A 71 -14.45 -7.02 -4.73
CA PRO A 71 -15.69 -6.35 -5.13
C PRO A 71 -15.48 -5.00 -5.82
N TYR A 72 -14.33 -4.38 -5.67
CA TYR A 72 -14.03 -3.07 -6.25
C TYR A 72 -13.56 -3.15 -7.70
N ASN A 73 -13.28 -4.35 -8.21
CA ASN A 73 -12.94 -4.62 -9.62
C ASN A 73 -11.74 -3.78 -10.12
N LYS A 74 -10.70 -3.65 -9.30
CA LYS A 74 -9.48 -2.92 -9.65
C LYS A 74 -8.31 -3.88 -9.77
N PRO A 75 -7.44 -3.74 -10.79
CA PRO A 75 -6.22 -4.54 -10.88
C PRO A 75 -5.39 -4.40 -9.60
N LEU A 76 -4.92 -5.52 -9.06
CA LEU A 76 -4.09 -5.57 -7.87
C LEU A 76 -2.88 -6.44 -8.12
N ASP A 77 -1.69 -5.89 -7.91
CA ASP A 77 -0.43 -6.61 -8.01
C ASP A 77 0.34 -6.53 -6.71
N PHE A 78 0.94 -7.65 -6.31
CA PHE A 78 1.87 -7.68 -5.20
C PHE A 78 3.29 -7.45 -5.68
N ILE A 79 4.02 -6.58 -4.98
CA ILE A 79 5.43 -6.32 -5.23
C ILE A 79 6.23 -6.93 -4.08
N ALA A 80 7.05 -7.93 -4.38
CA ALA A 80 7.87 -8.59 -3.38
C ALA A 80 8.96 -7.65 -2.86
N ILE A 81 9.07 -7.54 -1.56
CA ILE A 81 10.11 -6.77 -0.88
C ILE A 81 10.78 -7.60 0.21
N SER A 82 11.94 -7.16 0.67
CA SER A 82 12.65 -7.69 1.82
C SER A 82 13.12 -6.54 2.69
N GLU A 83 13.22 -6.78 4.01
CA GLU A 83 13.81 -5.82 4.93
C GLU A 83 15.26 -5.45 4.56
N ASN A 84 15.93 -6.36 3.86
CA ASN A 84 17.32 -6.20 3.43
C ASN A 84 17.44 -5.53 2.05
N ASP A 85 16.35 -5.16 1.40
CA ASP A 85 16.38 -4.46 0.13
C ASP A 85 17.10 -3.11 0.27
N THR A 86 17.99 -2.83 -0.68
CA THR A 86 18.73 -1.57 -0.71
C THR A 86 17.89 -0.45 -1.32
N PHE A 87 18.36 0.77 -1.18
CA PHE A 87 17.74 1.94 -1.81
C PHE A 87 17.58 1.77 -3.32
N GLU A 88 18.60 1.27 -4.00
CA GLU A 88 18.60 1.04 -5.46
C GLU A 88 17.52 0.04 -5.88
N VAL A 89 17.29 -1.00 -5.07
CA VAL A 89 16.23 -1.98 -5.32
C VAL A 89 14.85 -1.33 -5.26
N TYR A 90 14.60 -0.46 -4.27
CA TYR A 90 13.35 0.29 -4.18
C TYR A 90 13.14 1.22 -5.36
N VAL A 91 14.17 1.95 -5.77
CA VAL A 91 14.11 2.83 -6.96
C VAL A 91 13.74 2.00 -8.18
N SER A 92 14.39 0.86 -8.39
CA SER A 92 14.11 -0.01 -9.52
C SER A 92 12.68 -0.51 -9.53
N LYS A 93 12.16 -0.97 -8.38
CA LYS A 93 10.79 -1.46 -8.27
C LYS A 93 9.76 -0.37 -8.52
N LEU A 94 9.99 0.83 -8.01
CA LEU A 94 9.10 1.97 -8.24
C LEU A 94 9.10 2.39 -9.71
N LEU A 95 10.28 2.52 -10.32
CA LEU A 95 10.39 2.93 -11.72
C LEU A 95 9.72 1.96 -12.70
N LYS A 96 9.70 0.67 -12.37
CA LYS A 96 9.03 -0.34 -13.18
C LYS A 96 7.50 -0.24 -13.14
N THR A 97 6.96 0.29 -12.06
CA THR A 97 5.51 0.28 -11.81
C THR A 97 4.86 1.66 -11.92
N MET A 98 5.59 2.73 -11.62
CA MET A 98 5.06 4.10 -11.70
C MET A 98 4.90 4.54 -13.16
N LYS A 99 3.74 5.12 -13.47
CA LYS A 99 3.49 5.77 -14.75
C LYS A 99 3.78 7.26 -14.62
N GLU A 100 4.50 7.81 -15.61
CA GLU A 100 4.72 9.25 -15.70
C GLU A 100 3.38 9.99 -15.80
N SER A 101 3.33 11.16 -15.20
CA SER A 101 2.18 12.07 -15.24
C SER A 101 0.92 11.58 -14.51
N GLU A 102 0.91 10.39 -13.93
CA GLU A 102 -0.19 9.95 -13.09
C GLU A 102 -0.04 10.45 -11.66
N LYS A 103 -1.16 10.76 -11.03
CA LYS A 103 -1.20 10.95 -9.59
C LYS A 103 -1.01 9.62 -8.88
N ILE A 104 -0.30 9.63 -7.78
CA ILE A 104 -0.08 8.44 -6.96
C ILE A 104 -0.46 8.73 -5.52
N ILE A 105 -0.95 7.69 -4.85
CA ILE A 105 -1.12 7.67 -3.40
C ILE A 105 -0.15 6.62 -2.88
N ILE A 106 0.63 6.99 -1.86
CA ILE A 106 1.51 6.05 -1.18
C ILE A 106 1.11 6.01 0.29
N ASP A 107 0.69 4.83 0.74
CA ASP A 107 0.28 4.56 2.11
C ASP A 107 1.34 3.72 2.81
N ILE A 108 1.94 4.26 3.86
CA ILE A 108 3.03 3.63 4.60
C ILE A 108 2.59 3.10 5.97
N THR A 109 1.29 3.00 6.22
CA THR A 109 0.73 2.68 7.54
C THR A 109 1.25 1.36 8.11
N HIS A 110 1.37 0.32 7.30
CA HIS A 110 1.75 -1.03 7.73
C HIS A 110 3.13 -1.47 7.23
N SER A 111 4.05 -0.55 7.07
CA SER A 111 5.40 -0.87 6.64
C SER A 111 6.36 -1.05 7.83
N PHE A 112 7.48 -1.75 7.61
CA PHE A 112 8.59 -1.76 8.57
C PHE A 112 9.21 -0.35 8.66
N ARG A 113 9.81 -0.01 9.81
CA ARG A 113 10.39 1.33 10.02
C ARG A 113 11.38 1.76 8.95
N SER A 114 12.24 0.86 8.50
CA SER A 114 13.25 1.18 7.50
C SER A 114 12.67 1.36 6.09
N ILE A 115 11.53 0.74 5.80
CA ILE A 115 10.91 0.78 4.48
C ILE A 115 10.39 2.18 4.13
N PRO A 116 9.66 2.90 5.01
CA PRO A 116 9.23 4.26 4.70
C PRO A 116 10.39 5.22 4.41
N MET A 117 11.50 5.11 5.15
CA MET A 117 12.68 5.93 4.90
C MET A 117 13.31 5.62 3.55
N LYS A 118 13.49 4.34 3.23
CA LYS A 118 14.02 3.91 1.94
C LYS A 118 13.14 4.36 0.79
N LEU A 119 11.82 4.24 0.95
CA LEU A 119 10.85 4.67 -0.04
C LEU A 119 10.90 6.19 -0.24
N LEU A 120 11.00 6.95 0.84
CA LEU A 120 11.08 8.41 0.77
C LEU A 120 12.35 8.85 0.01
N PHE A 121 13.49 8.25 0.29
CA PHE A 121 14.73 8.53 -0.44
C PHE A 121 14.63 8.11 -1.90
N ALA A 122 14.00 6.99 -2.21
CA ALA A 122 13.78 6.54 -3.57
C ALA A 122 12.93 7.55 -4.37
N LEU A 123 11.84 8.02 -3.78
CA LEU A 123 10.99 9.04 -4.39
C LEU A 123 11.74 10.35 -4.61
N ARG A 124 12.55 10.77 -3.65
CA ARG A 124 13.35 11.98 -3.78
C ARG A 124 14.38 11.85 -4.91
N TYR A 125 15.00 10.68 -5.03
CA TYR A 125 15.91 10.40 -6.14
C TYR A 125 15.20 10.49 -7.49
N ILE A 126 14.01 9.93 -7.60
CA ILE A 126 13.21 9.98 -8.83
C ILE A 126 12.85 11.43 -9.21
N GLU A 127 12.49 12.26 -8.23
CA GLU A 127 12.18 13.68 -8.45
C GLU A 127 13.38 14.45 -9.03
N LEU A 128 14.60 14.07 -8.65
CA LEU A 128 15.82 14.74 -9.07
C LEU A 128 16.32 14.30 -10.46
N THR A 129 15.82 13.18 -10.92
CA THR A 129 16.19 12.66 -12.26
C THR A 129 15.14 13.00 -13.30
#